data_ea2de3a97dcf2e2176b807627d3f3536
#
_entry.id   ea2de3a97dcf2e2176b807627d3f3536
#
_cell.length_a   1.000
_cell.length_b   1.000
_cell.length_c   1.000
_cell.angle_alpha   90.00
_cell.angle_beta   90.00
_cell.angle_gamma   90.00
#
_symmetry.space_group_name_H-M   'P 1'
#
loop_
_entity.id
_entity.type
_entity.pdbx_description
1 polymer ?
#
loop_
_entity_poly.entity_id
_entity_poly.type
_entity_poly.pdbx_seq_one_letter_code
_entity_poly.pdbx_strand_id
1 'polypeptide(L)'
;LELGHRMAVFELAQGFEGIIRISHRRRPDAEAEPVVEKNAPYVKIADTFVYIPAGTFLQPSREGEQALVSLVLKYLGETSGRIADLFCGVGTFSYPLARNPANRVLAVDSSERLLEGFRRTVNKNMIPNIEIAAKNLFKYPLDATELKGFNAVVFDPPRAGAAAQSARLAALPAGERPEKIIAVSCNPGTFVNDANTLVSAGYKLVEVTMVDQFVYSDHSELVALFTK
;
A
#
# COMPACT_ATOMS: atom_id res chain seq x y z
N LEU A 1 -5.82 -29.29 0.09
CA LEU A 1 -6.82 -29.91 0.98
C LEU A 1 -7.63 -30.91 0.17
N GLU A 2 -7.75 -32.14 0.65
CA GLU A 2 -8.65 -33.16 0.11
C GLU A 2 -10.10 -32.84 0.46
N LEU A 3 -11.05 -33.50 -0.23
CA LEU A 3 -12.48 -33.23 -0.07
C LEU A 3 -12.94 -33.39 1.39
N GLY A 4 -12.50 -34.45 2.07
CA GLY A 4 -12.84 -34.68 3.49
C GLY A 4 -12.37 -33.55 4.41
N HIS A 5 -11.18 -33.01 4.18
CA HIS A 5 -10.68 -31.84 4.94
C HIS A 5 -11.51 -30.58 4.66
N ARG A 6 -11.94 -30.37 3.40
CA ARG A 6 -12.77 -29.22 3.05
C ARG A 6 -14.16 -29.30 3.71
N MET A 7 -14.73 -30.50 3.79
CA MET A 7 -16.02 -30.73 4.46
C MET A 7 -15.91 -30.45 5.97
N ALA A 8 -14.87 -30.97 6.63
CA ALA A 8 -14.65 -30.72 8.05
C ALA A 8 -14.44 -29.22 8.37
N VAL A 9 -13.71 -28.49 7.50
CA VAL A 9 -13.54 -27.03 7.64
C VAL A 9 -14.86 -26.30 7.44
N PHE A 10 -15.71 -26.75 6.51
CA PHE A 10 -17.03 -26.19 6.29
C PHE A 10 -17.95 -26.40 7.51
N GLU A 11 -18.01 -27.62 8.05
CA GLU A 11 -18.78 -27.95 9.26
C GLU A 11 -18.31 -27.13 10.46
N LEU A 12 -16.97 -27.04 10.65
CA LEU A 12 -16.38 -26.16 11.69
C LEU A 12 -16.86 -24.72 11.53
N ALA A 13 -16.78 -24.19 10.32
CA ALA A 13 -17.22 -22.81 10.06
C ALA A 13 -18.71 -22.62 10.40
N GLN A 14 -19.57 -23.60 10.07
CA GLN A 14 -21.01 -23.51 10.38
C GLN A 14 -21.29 -23.48 11.89
N GLY A 15 -20.48 -24.18 12.70
CA GLY A 15 -20.59 -24.22 14.16
C GLY A 15 -20.25 -22.90 14.86
N PHE A 16 -19.62 -21.95 14.17
CA PHE A 16 -19.17 -20.68 14.77
C PHE A 16 -19.66 -19.46 13.97
N GLU A 17 -20.60 -18.71 14.52
CA GLU A 17 -21.15 -17.49 13.88
C GLU A 17 -20.08 -16.42 13.59
N GLY A 18 -19.10 -16.27 14.49
CA GLY A 18 -18.03 -15.28 14.35
C GLY A 18 -17.03 -15.57 13.22
N ILE A 19 -17.02 -16.79 12.67
CA ILE A 19 -16.16 -17.13 11.54
C ILE A 19 -16.83 -16.70 10.24
N ILE A 20 -16.25 -15.70 9.58
CA ILE A 20 -16.75 -15.21 8.29
C ILE A 20 -15.99 -15.80 7.11
N ARG A 21 -14.71 -16.15 7.29
CA ARG A 21 -13.86 -16.80 6.29
C ARG A 21 -12.81 -17.67 6.92
N ILE A 22 -12.56 -18.85 6.33
CA ILE A 22 -11.40 -19.71 6.59
C ILE A 22 -10.64 -19.84 5.27
N SER A 23 -9.35 -19.56 5.31
CA SER A 23 -8.47 -19.69 4.15
C SER A 23 -7.35 -20.67 4.43
N HIS A 24 -6.88 -21.33 3.40
CA HIS A 24 -5.77 -22.28 3.45
C HIS A 24 -4.59 -21.77 2.64
N ARG A 25 -3.39 -21.98 3.14
CA ARG A 25 -2.14 -21.69 2.44
C ARG A 25 -1.30 -22.97 2.45
N ARG A 26 -0.87 -23.43 1.28
CA ARG A 26 -0.11 -24.67 1.15
C ARG A 26 1.30 -24.56 1.73
N ARG A 27 1.91 -23.39 1.58
CA ARG A 27 3.25 -23.04 2.09
C ARG A 27 3.24 -21.56 2.50
N PRO A 28 4.17 -21.11 3.36
CA PRO A 28 4.22 -19.72 3.82
C PRO A 28 4.27 -18.69 2.69
N ASP A 29 4.93 -19.02 1.58
CA ASP A 29 5.11 -18.19 0.38
C ASP A 29 3.99 -18.34 -0.67
N ALA A 30 3.10 -19.32 -0.49
CA ALA A 30 1.99 -19.54 -1.42
C ALA A 30 0.84 -18.58 -1.16
N GLU A 31 0.03 -18.33 -2.17
CA GLU A 31 -1.20 -17.59 -2.02
C GLU A 31 -2.19 -18.30 -1.11
N ALA A 32 -2.92 -17.53 -0.31
CA ALA A 32 -3.98 -18.06 0.52
C ALA A 32 -5.27 -18.17 -0.31
N GLU A 33 -5.90 -19.35 -0.29
CA GLU A 33 -7.15 -19.63 -0.98
C GLU A 33 -8.30 -19.73 0.03
N PRO A 34 -9.45 -19.07 -0.18
CA PRO A 34 -10.62 -19.28 0.66
C PRO A 34 -11.10 -20.74 0.54
N VAL A 35 -11.29 -21.40 1.67
CA VAL A 35 -11.94 -22.72 1.77
C VAL A 35 -13.43 -22.54 2.04
N VAL A 36 -13.73 -21.62 2.95
CA VAL A 36 -15.10 -21.20 3.30
C VAL A 36 -15.12 -19.69 3.39
N GLU A 37 -16.08 -19.04 2.76
CA GLU A 37 -16.40 -17.62 2.94
C GLU A 37 -17.91 -17.48 3.07
N LYS A 38 -18.39 -17.25 4.30
CA LYS A 38 -19.81 -17.03 4.60
C LYS A 38 -20.27 -15.64 4.19
N ASN A 39 -19.41 -14.66 4.47
CA ASN A 39 -19.61 -13.26 4.15
C ASN A 39 -18.31 -12.65 3.65
N ALA A 40 -18.40 -11.70 2.75
CA ALA A 40 -17.25 -10.96 2.29
C ALA A 40 -16.62 -10.18 3.45
N PRO A 41 -15.34 -10.40 3.78
CA PRO A 41 -14.69 -9.68 4.87
C PRO A 41 -14.38 -8.25 4.44
N TYR A 42 -14.77 -7.31 5.28
CA TYR A 42 -14.44 -5.89 5.13
C TYR A 42 -13.75 -5.37 6.37
N VAL A 43 -12.76 -4.50 6.17
CA VAL A 43 -12.21 -3.64 7.22
C VAL A 43 -12.48 -2.19 6.88
N LYS A 44 -12.48 -1.31 7.88
CA LYS A 44 -12.63 0.12 7.67
C LYS A 44 -11.24 0.76 7.65
N ILE A 45 -10.78 1.17 6.47
CA ILE A 45 -9.57 1.96 6.27
C ILE A 45 -10.01 3.41 6.07
N ALA A 46 -9.56 4.29 6.95
CA ALA A 46 -10.10 5.64 7.06
C ALA A 46 -11.65 5.61 7.15
N ASP A 47 -12.41 6.06 6.14
CA ASP A 47 -13.87 5.98 6.13
C ASP A 47 -14.42 5.03 5.06
N THR A 48 -13.54 4.26 4.42
CA THR A 48 -13.92 3.33 3.35
C THR A 48 -14.00 1.90 3.87
N PHE A 49 -15.10 1.20 3.60
CA PHE A 49 -15.20 -0.24 3.84
C PHE A 49 -14.51 -1.00 2.72
N VAL A 50 -13.32 -1.49 3.02
CA VAL A 50 -12.43 -2.16 2.07
C VAL A 50 -12.62 -3.66 2.13
N TYR A 51 -12.89 -4.29 0.99
CA TYR A 51 -12.89 -5.76 0.87
C TYR A 51 -11.47 -6.29 1.01
N ILE A 52 -11.32 -7.31 1.85
CA ILE A 52 -10.02 -7.90 2.15
C ILE A 52 -9.90 -9.28 1.52
N PRO A 53 -9.15 -9.44 0.43
CA PRO A 53 -8.82 -10.75 -0.14
C PRO A 53 -8.12 -11.67 0.87
N ALA A 54 -8.17 -12.98 0.65
CA ALA A 54 -7.52 -13.94 1.53
C ALA A 54 -5.99 -13.73 1.53
N GLY A 55 -5.37 -13.75 2.71
CA GLY A 55 -3.93 -13.56 2.87
C GLY A 55 -3.41 -12.14 2.66
N THR A 56 -4.29 -11.15 2.60
CA THR A 56 -3.91 -9.72 2.59
C THR A 56 -3.13 -9.38 3.85
N PHE A 57 -2.03 -8.66 3.66
CA PHE A 57 -1.37 -7.96 4.76
C PHE A 57 -2.19 -6.74 5.17
N LEU A 58 -2.37 -6.57 6.45
CA LEU A 58 -2.95 -5.37 7.07
C LEU A 58 -1.97 -4.85 8.09
N GLN A 59 -2.00 -3.55 8.36
CA GLN A 59 -1.22 -2.97 9.44
C GLN A 59 -1.58 -3.64 10.78
N PRO A 60 -0.60 -3.92 11.64
CA PRO A 60 -0.80 -4.75 12.86
C PRO A 60 -1.76 -4.13 13.86
N SER A 61 -1.90 -2.81 13.85
CA SER A 61 -2.86 -2.11 14.71
C SER A 61 -3.61 -1.03 13.93
N ARG A 62 -4.83 -0.75 14.37
CA ARG A 62 -5.66 0.31 13.79
C ARG A 62 -5.06 1.69 14.07
N GLU A 63 -4.50 1.87 15.25
CA GLU A 63 -3.86 3.11 15.68
C GLU A 63 -2.61 3.38 14.84
N GLY A 64 -1.80 2.34 14.58
CA GLY A 64 -0.65 2.43 13.69
C GLY A 64 -1.03 2.78 12.25
N GLU A 65 -2.06 2.12 11.70
CA GLU A 65 -2.59 2.46 10.37
C GLU A 65 -3.04 3.93 10.31
N GLN A 66 -3.80 4.39 11.31
CA GLN A 66 -4.26 5.77 11.38
C GLN A 66 -3.11 6.77 11.51
N ALA A 67 -2.07 6.44 12.27
CA ALA A 67 -0.88 7.26 12.41
C ALA A 67 -0.14 7.39 11.07
N LEU A 68 0.10 6.27 10.37
CA LEU A 68 0.73 6.26 9.06
C LEU A 68 -0.07 7.09 8.04
N VAL A 69 -1.39 6.86 7.94
CA VAL A 69 -2.27 7.62 7.05
C VAL A 69 -2.23 9.13 7.38
N SER A 70 -2.30 9.47 8.67
CA SER A 70 -2.25 10.87 9.11
C SER A 70 -0.93 11.56 8.76
N LEU A 71 0.19 10.84 8.89
CA LEU A 71 1.52 11.37 8.51
C LEU A 71 1.63 11.55 7.00
N VAL A 72 1.16 10.57 6.20
CA VAL A 72 1.15 10.69 4.74
C VAL A 72 0.32 11.90 4.30
N LEU A 73 -0.87 12.10 4.86
CA LEU A 73 -1.70 13.26 4.56
C LEU A 73 -1.10 14.58 5.06
N LYS A 74 -0.50 14.60 6.25
CA LYS A 74 0.24 15.75 6.79
C LYS A 74 1.37 16.16 5.85
N TYR A 75 2.17 15.20 5.39
CA TYR A 75 3.30 15.46 4.51
C TYR A 75 2.89 15.86 3.10
N LEU A 76 1.79 15.29 2.60
CA LEU A 76 1.19 15.75 1.36
C LEU A 76 0.75 17.22 1.47
N GLY A 77 0.13 17.59 2.61
CA GLY A 77 -0.34 18.95 2.86
C GLY A 77 -1.33 19.41 1.79
N GLU A 78 -1.09 20.59 1.21
CA GLU A 78 -1.94 21.17 0.16
C GLU A 78 -1.60 20.68 -1.26
N THR A 79 -0.55 19.86 -1.42
CA THR A 79 -0.21 19.31 -2.73
C THR A 79 -1.35 18.44 -3.24
N SER A 80 -1.84 18.75 -4.43
CA SER A 80 -2.96 18.07 -5.08
C SER A 80 -2.66 17.83 -6.56
N GLY A 81 -3.55 17.13 -7.25
CA GLY A 81 -3.39 16.78 -8.65
C GLY A 81 -3.09 15.29 -8.84
N ARG A 82 -2.11 14.94 -9.67
CA ARG A 82 -1.76 13.53 -9.91
C ARG A 82 -0.85 13.01 -8.81
N ILE A 83 -1.29 11.95 -8.13
CA ILE A 83 -0.55 11.31 -7.04
C ILE A 83 -0.39 9.82 -7.36
N ALA A 84 0.83 9.29 -7.27
CA ALA A 84 1.06 7.86 -7.35
C ALA A 84 1.12 7.25 -5.94
N ASP A 85 0.42 6.14 -5.74
CA ASP A 85 0.50 5.27 -4.56
C ASP A 85 1.08 3.93 -5.01
N LEU A 86 2.35 3.72 -4.72
CA LEU A 86 3.14 2.59 -5.20
C LEU A 86 3.29 1.54 -4.12
N PHE A 87 3.19 0.26 -4.50
CA PHE A 87 3.05 -0.87 -3.57
C PHE A 87 1.76 -0.74 -2.73
N CYS A 88 0.68 -0.31 -3.39
CA CYS A 88 -0.55 0.15 -2.74
C CYS A 88 -1.32 -0.94 -1.99
N GLY A 89 -1.04 -2.22 -2.24
CA GLY A 89 -1.76 -3.33 -1.63
C GLY A 89 -3.28 -3.24 -1.87
N VAL A 90 -4.05 -3.15 -0.81
CA VAL A 90 -5.51 -2.96 -0.86
C VAL A 90 -5.93 -1.48 -0.83
N GLY A 91 -4.98 -0.55 -0.88
CA GLY A 91 -5.25 0.88 -0.99
C GLY A 91 -5.25 1.66 0.32
N THR A 92 -4.43 1.26 1.28
CA THR A 92 -4.34 1.92 2.60
C THR A 92 -4.17 3.44 2.48
N PHE A 93 -3.31 3.91 1.58
CA PHE A 93 -3.11 5.34 1.34
C PHE A 93 -3.98 5.86 0.20
N SER A 94 -4.30 5.06 -0.80
CA SER A 94 -5.08 5.48 -1.96
C SER A 94 -6.45 6.05 -1.60
N TYR A 95 -7.20 5.42 -0.68
CA TYR A 95 -8.52 5.92 -0.29
C TYR A 95 -8.46 7.29 0.41
N PRO A 96 -7.61 7.50 1.43
CA PRO A 96 -7.44 8.82 2.03
C PRO A 96 -7.00 9.90 1.05
N LEU A 97 -6.08 9.57 0.14
CA LEU A 97 -5.60 10.48 -0.91
C LEU A 97 -6.72 10.89 -1.87
N ALA A 98 -7.59 9.94 -2.22
CA ALA A 98 -8.70 10.16 -3.15
C ALA A 98 -9.87 10.97 -2.53
N ARG A 99 -9.89 11.20 -1.22
CA ARG A 99 -10.92 12.06 -0.58
C ARG A 99 -10.89 13.49 -1.08
N ASN A 100 -9.72 14.00 -1.42
CA ASN A 100 -9.65 15.29 -2.09
C ASN A 100 -10.05 15.10 -3.57
N PRO A 101 -11.17 15.68 -4.03
CA PRO A 101 -11.66 15.50 -5.40
C PRO A 101 -10.72 16.10 -6.47
N ALA A 102 -9.81 16.99 -6.07
CA ALA A 102 -8.76 17.51 -6.95
C ALA A 102 -7.66 16.48 -7.25
N ASN A 103 -7.56 15.40 -6.45
CA ASN A 103 -6.57 14.35 -6.67
C ASN A 103 -7.04 13.37 -7.75
N ARG A 104 -6.05 12.84 -8.47
CA ARG A 104 -6.14 11.68 -9.36
C ARG A 104 -5.07 10.71 -8.90
N VAL A 105 -5.49 9.64 -8.24
CA VAL A 105 -4.58 8.66 -7.62
C VAL A 105 -4.33 7.52 -8.59
N LEU A 106 -3.07 7.26 -8.93
CA LEU A 106 -2.63 6.04 -9.59
C LEU A 106 -2.13 5.06 -8.52
N ALA A 107 -2.86 3.98 -8.29
CA ALA A 107 -2.53 2.94 -7.35
C ALA A 107 -1.88 1.76 -8.08
N VAL A 108 -0.67 1.38 -7.68
CA VAL A 108 0.13 0.35 -8.37
C VAL A 108 0.57 -0.74 -7.40
N ASP A 109 0.28 -1.99 -7.74
CA ASP A 109 0.78 -3.17 -7.04
C ASP A 109 1.00 -4.33 -8.01
N SER A 110 1.74 -5.35 -7.59
CA SER A 110 1.99 -6.54 -8.39
C SER A 110 0.97 -7.64 -8.21
N SER A 111 0.20 -7.63 -7.13
CA SER A 111 -0.75 -8.68 -6.78
C SER A 111 -2.12 -8.45 -7.40
N GLU A 112 -2.41 -9.11 -8.51
CA GLU A 112 -3.73 -9.03 -9.17
C GLU A 112 -4.88 -9.34 -8.21
N ARG A 113 -4.69 -10.26 -7.29
CA ARG A 113 -5.73 -10.59 -6.30
C ARG A 113 -6.03 -9.43 -5.35
N LEU A 114 -4.98 -8.72 -4.87
CA LEU A 114 -5.18 -7.53 -4.04
C LEU A 114 -5.87 -6.44 -4.85
N LEU A 115 -5.42 -6.23 -6.10
CA LEU A 115 -6.00 -5.23 -7.00
C LEU A 115 -7.44 -5.55 -7.41
N GLU A 116 -7.81 -6.82 -7.55
CA GLU A 116 -9.21 -7.21 -7.76
C GLU A 116 -10.09 -6.81 -6.57
N GLY A 117 -9.63 -7.10 -5.34
CA GLY A 117 -10.28 -6.64 -4.12
C GLY A 117 -10.38 -5.12 -4.03
N PHE A 118 -9.32 -4.44 -4.47
CA PHE A 118 -9.28 -2.99 -4.53
C PHE A 118 -10.29 -2.45 -5.56
N ARG A 119 -10.32 -2.97 -6.80
CA ARG A 119 -11.32 -2.60 -7.83
C ARG A 119 -12.75 -2.82 -7.33
N ARG A 120 -13.00 -3.96 -6.66
CA ARG A 120 -14.30 -4.24 -6.04
C ARG A 120 -14.69 -3.16 -5.03
N THR A 121 -13.74 -2.73 -4.20
CA THR A 121 -13.95 -1.68 -3.21
C THR A 121 -14.20 -0.32 -3.85
N VAL A 122 -13.39 0.08 -4.82
CA VAL A 122 -13.52 1.35 -5.56
C VAL A 122 -14.90 1.43 -6.24
N ASN A 123 -15.30 0.37 -6.92
CA ASN A 123 -16.59 0.31 -7.60
C ASN A 123 -17.77 0.37 -6.61
N LYS A 124 -17.71 -0.40 -5.50
CA LYS A 124 -18.77 -0.40 -4.49
C LYS A 124 -18.97 0.95 -3.83
N ASN A 125 -17.86 1.67 -3.58
CA ASN A 125 -17.91 2.98 -2.93
C ASN A 125 -17.96 4.14 -3.92
N MET A 126 -18.06 3.88 -5.23
CA MET A 126 -18.13 4.88 -6.30
C MET A 126 -17.01 5.93 -6.21
N ILE A 127 -15.75 5.48 -6.12
CA ILE A 127 -14.58 6.35 -6.02
C ILE A 127 -13.97 6.54 -7.43
N PRO A 128 -14.32 7.59 -8.18
CA PRO A 128 -13.99 7.67 -9.61
C PRO A 128 -12.56 8.18 -9.89
N ASN A 129 -11.87 8.67 -8.89
CA ASN A 129 -10.57 9.33 -9.03
C ASN A 129 -9.39 8.45 -8.61
N ILE A 130 -9.59 7.13 -8.55
CA ILE A 130 -8.52 6.13 -8.40
C ILE A 130 -8.41 5.31 -9.67
N GLU A 131 -7.24 5.32 -10.27
CA GLU A 131 -6.82 4.41 -11.34
C GLU A 131 -5.98 3.29 -10.72
N ILE A 132 -6.19 2.04 -11.14
CA ILE A 132 -5.53 0.88 -10.56
C ILE A 132 -4.75 0.15 -11.65
N ALA A 133 -3.44 -0.01 -11.45
CA ALA A 133 -2.54 -0.67 -12.38
C ALA A 133 -1.79 -1.84 -11.74
N ALA A 134 -1.72 -2.96 -12.47
CA ALA A 134 -0.93 -4.12 -12.07
C ALA A 134 0.48 -3.99 -12.63
N LYS A 135 1.49 -3.87 -11.75
CA LYS A 135 2.89 -3.78 -12.19
C LYS A 135 3.84 -4.24 -11.09
N ASN A 136 4.79 -5.09 -11.44
CA ASN A 136 5.86 -5.47 -10.52
C ASN A 136 6.93 -4.38 -10.50
N LEU A 137 6.87 -3.49 -9.52
CA LEU A 137 7.76 -2.33 -9.39
C LEU A 137 9.22 -2.69 -9.07
N PHE A 138 9.48 -3.90 -8.60
CA PHE A 138 10.86 -4.39 -8.42
C PHE A 138 11.56 -4.68 -9.76
N LYS A 139 10.80 -5.20 -10.74
CA LYS A 139 11.33 -5.55 -12.06
C LYS A 139 11.10 -4.45 -13.07
N TYR A 140 9.96 -3.79 -12.99
CA TYR A 140 9.47 -2.80 -13.94
C TYR A 140 8.98 -1.57 -13.18
N PRO A 141 9.89 -0.76 -12.57
CA PRO A 141 9.50 0.48 -11.91
C PRO A 141 8.85 1.43 -12.92
N LEU A 142 8.05 2.37 -12.44
CA LEU A 142 7.53 3.44 -13.29
C LEU A 142 8.69 4.25 -13.87
N ASP A 143 8.70 4.42 -15.18
CA ASP A 143 9.74 5.17 -15.90
C ASP A 143 9.40 6.68 -15.97
N ALA A 144 10.27 7.45 -16.62
CA ALA A 144 10.10 8.90 -16.73
C ALA A 144 8.81 9.29 -17.47
N THR A 145 8.39 8.51 -18.47
CA THR A 145 7.16 8.78 -19.22
C THR A 145 5.93 8.54 -18.36
N GLU A 146 5.93 7.45 -17.61
CA GLU A 146 4.86 7.08 -16.69
C GLU A 146 4.77 8.04 -15.49
N LEU A 147 5.92 8.53 -14.98
CA LEU A 147 6.01 9.47 -13.85
C LEU A 147 5.72 10.92 -14.25
N LYS A 148 5.64 11.23 -15.54
CA LYS A 148 5.44 12.59 -16.00
C LYS A 148 4.13 13.21 -15.50
N GLY A 149 4.25 14.40 -14.91
CA GLY A 149 3.11 15.20 -14.43
C GLY A 149 2.52 14.73 -13.12
N PHE A 150 3.20 13.86 -12.37
CA PHE A 150 2.82 13.59 -10.99
C PHE A 150 3.29 14.71 -10.05
N ASN A 151 2.38 15.17 -9.18
CA ASN A 151 2.67 16.18 -8.16
C ASN A 151 3.31 15.55 -6.93
N ALA A 152 2.87 14.36 -6.55
CA ALA A 152 3.45 13.61 -5.45
C ALA A 152 3.52 12.10 -5.75
N VAL A 153 4.46 11.43 -5.08
CA VAL A 153 4.57 9.97 -5.06
C VAL A 153 4.60 9.52 -3.61
N VAL A 154 3.74 8.58 -3.27
CA VAL A 154 3.75 7.82 -2.01
C VAL A 154 4.22 6.41 -2.35
N PHE A 155 5.08 5.81 -1.54
CA PHE A 155 5.41 4.40 -1.67
C PHE A 155 5.57 3.74 -0.31
N ASP A 156 5.11 2.48 -0.21
CA ASP A 156 5.18 1.63 0.99
C ASP A 156 5.65 0.22 0.57
N PRO A 157 6.93 0.05 0.25
CA PRO A 157 7.45 -1.22 -0.23
C PRO A 157 7.55 -2.25 0.89
N PRO A 158 7.55 -3.56 0.55
CA PRO A 158 7.94 -4.59 1.50
C PRO A 158 9.39 -4.37 1.98
N ARG A 159 9.85 -5.18 2.95
CA ARG A 159 11.18 -5.08 3.60
C ARG A 159 12.38 -4.96 2.64
N ALA A 160 12.22 -5.32 1.38
CA ALA A 160 13.26 -5.17 0.35
C ALA A 160 13.53 -3.72 -0.08
N GLY A 161 12.66 -2.77 0.31
CA GLY A 161 12.78 -1.37 -0.08
C GLY A 161 12.28 -1.10 -1.50
N ALA A 162 12.48 0.12 -1.98
CA ALA A 162 12.03 0.62 -3.28
C ALA A 162 13.19 1.02 -4.21
N ALA A 163 14.37 0.40 -4.09
CA ALA A 163 15.60 0.85 -4.75
C ALA A 163 15.44 1.09 -6.28
N ALA A 164 14.76 0.19 -6.99
CA ALA A 164 14.52 0.36 -8.42
C ALA A 164 13.65 1.60 -8.73
N GLN A 165 12.62 1.84 -7.93
CA GLN A 165 11.73 2.99 -8.11
C GLN A 165 12.40 4.29 -7.67
N SER A 166 13.13 4.28 -6.58
CA SER A 166 13.92 5.43 -6.08
C SER A 166 14.95 5.87 -7.13
N ALA A 167 15.62 4.92 -7.79
CA ALA A 167 16.53 5.20 -8.90
C ALA A 167 15.81 5.87 -10.10
N ARG A 168 14.59 5.47 -10.44
CA ARG A 168 13.81 6.10 -11.51
C ARG A 168 13.38 7.53 -11.14
N LEU A 169 12.93 7.75 -9.91
CA LEU A 169 12.58 9.08 -9.42
C LEU A 169 13.81 10.01 -9.40
N ALA A 170 14.96 9.49 -8.96
CA ALA A 170 16.24 10.21 -8.95
C ALA A 170 16.71 10.63 -10.36
N ALA A 171 16.48 9.78 -11.35
CA ALA A 171 16.89 10.02 -12.74
C ALA A 171 16.02 11.04 -13.49
N LEU A 172 14.90 11.48 -12.92
CA LEU A 172 14.03 12.48 -13.57
C LEU A 172 14.75 13.83 -13.68
N PRO A 173 14.58 14.54 -14.83
CA PRO A 173 15.00 15.93 -14.94
C PRO A 173 14.37 16.79 -13.83
N ALA A 174 15.07 17.76 -13.30
CA ALA A 174 14.62 18.58 -12.18
C ALA A 174 13.23 19.21 -12.40
N GLY A 175 12.91 19.62 -13.62
CA GLY A 175 11.61 20.21 -13.99
C GLY A 175 10.45 19.20 -14.04
N GLU A 176 10.75 17.91 -14.14
CA GLU A 176 9.74 16.84 -14.26
C GLU A 176 9.55 16.05 -12.97
N ARG A 177 10.32 16.37 -11.94
CA ARG A 177 10.25 15.70 -10.64
C ARG A 177 8.95 16.02 -9.91
N PRO A 178 8.32 15.03 -9.24
CA PRO A 178 7.27 15.28 -8.27
C PRO A 178 7.72 16.30 -7.22
N GLU A 179 6.81 17.15 -6.79
CA GLU A 179 7.10 18.14 -5.74
C GLU A 179 7.44 17.48 -4.42
N LYS A 180 6.77 16.36 -4.15
CA LYS A 180 6.92 15.59 -2.91
C LYS A 180 7.06 14.10 -3.18
N ILE A 181 7.93 13.48 -2.42
CA ILE A 181 7.98 12.02 -2.28
C ILE A 181 7.76 11.72 -0.79
N ILE A 182 6.79 10.86 -0.51
CA ILE A 182 6.48 10.39 0.83
C ILE A 182 6.81 8.91 0.88
N ALA A 183 7.88 8.57 1.58
CA ALA A 183 8.36 7.21 1.72
C ALA A 183 7.90 6.63 3.05
N VAL A 184 7.14 5.54 2.99
CA VAL A 184 6.85 4.67 4.14
C VAL A 184 7.79 3.48 4.07
N SER A 185 8.28 3.00 5.18
CA SER A 185 9.20 1.85 5.20
C SER A 185 9.21 1.15 6.55
N CYS A 186 9.10 -0.18 6.50
CA CYS A 186 9.23 -1.07 7.66
C CYS A 186 10.67 -1.57 7.89
N ASN A 187 11.66 -1.05 7.14
CA ASN A 187 13.05 -1.46 7.26
C ASN A 187 13.99 -0.27 7.14
N PRO A 188 14.54 0.23 8.27
CA PRO A 188 15.47 1.36 8.27
C PRO A 188 16.69 1.18 7.37
N GLY A 189 17.19 -0.07 7.24
CA GLY A 189 18.39 -0.36 6.43
C GLY A 189 18.15 -0.15 4.94
N THR A 190 17.03 -0.61 4.40
CA THR A 190 16.67 -0.37 2.99
C THR A 190 16.22 1.06 2.76
N PHE A 191 15.53 1.66 3.74
CA PHE A 191 15.15 3.08 3.68
C PHE A 191 16.34 4.01 3.49
N VAL A 192 17.45 3.78 4.22
CA VAL A 192 18.68 4.61 4.08
C VAL A 192 19.20 4.58 2.64
N ASN A 193 19.15 3.44 1.97
CA ASN A 193 19.59 3.33 0.56
C ASN A 193 18.68 4.10 -0.38
N ASP A 194 17.35 3.98 -0.20
CA ASP A 194 16.36 4.73 -0.96
C ASP A 194 16.51 6.24 -0.74
N ALA A 195 16.66 6.67 0.53
CA ALA A 195 16.84 8.05 0.89
C ALA A 195 18.13 8.64 0.30
N ASN A 196 19.26 7.94 0.41
CA ASN A 196 20.53 8.36 -0.17
C ASN A 196 20.42 8.55 -1.70
N THR A 197 19.71 7.66 -2.39
CA THR A 197 19.48 7.77 -3.83
C THR A 197 18.72 9.04 -4.19
N LEU A 198 17.66 9.35 -3.44
CA LEU A 198 16.84 10.54 -3.68
C LEU A 198 17.61 11.83 -3.31
N VAL A 199 18.29 11.85 -2.16
CA VAL A 199 19.05 13.02 -1.70
C VAL A 199 20.23 13.33 -2.63
N SER A 200 20.95 12.29 -3.11
CA SER A 200 22.03 12.45 -4.08
C SER A 200 21.56 13.03 -5.42
N ALA A 201 20.31 12.82 -5.76
CA ALA A 201 19.68 13.41 -6.95
C ALA A 201 19.21 14.85 -6.73
N GLY A 202 19.25 15.37 -5.49
CA GLY A 202 18.89 16.76 -5.17
C GLY A 202 17.54 16.94 -4.48
N TYR A 203 16.85 15.84 -4.11
CA TYR A 203 15.72 15.97 -3.19
C TYR A 203 16.23 16.32 -1.78
N LYS A 204 15.46 17.10 -1.04
CA LYS A 204 15.72 17.43 0.36
C LYS A 204 14.91 16.50 1.25
N LEU A 205 15.56 15.75 2.13
CA LEU A 205 14.90 15.06 3.23
C LEU A 205 14.49 16.10 4.27
N VAL A 206 13.19 16.33 4.43
CA VAL A 206 12.64 17.39 5.28
C VAL A 206 12.32 16.88 6.67
N GLU A 207 11.67 15.74 6.77
CA GLU A 207 11.20 15.16 8.03
C GLU A 207 11.20 13.64 7.94
N VAL A 208 11.54 12.97 9.03
CA VAL A 208 11.37 11.53 9.24
C VAL A 208 10.66 11.33 10.56
N THR A 209 9.55 10.63 10.55
CA THR A 209 8.81 10.26 11.75
C THR A 209 8.73 8.75 11.87
N MET A 210 9.06 8.24 13.04
CA MET A 210 8.92 6.82 13.36
C MET A 210 7.53 6.55 13.94
N VAL A 211 6.93 5.43 13.52
CA VAL A 211 5.68 4.90 14.07
C VAL A 211 5.96 3.51 14.62
N ASP A 212 5.95 3.39 15.94
CA ASP A 212 6.11 2.10 16.63
C ASP A 212 4.75 1.42 16.78
N GLN A 213 4.50 0.45 15.90
CA GLN A 213 3.29 -0.36 15.93
C GLN A 213 3.57 -1.85 16.20
N PHE A 214 4.82 -2.22 16.41
CA PHE A 214 5.26 -3.57 16.70
C PHE A 214 5.79 -3.67 18.12
N VAL A 215 4.90 -3.49 19.10
CA VAL A 215 5.25 -3.52 20.52
C VAL A 215 6.02 -4.81 20.86
N TYR A 216 7.10 -4.66 21.61
CA TYR A 216 8.03 -5.74 21.99
C TYR A 216 8.85 -6.34 20.84
N SER A 217 9.02 -5.65 19.73
CA SER A 217 9.92 -6.04 18.64
C SER A 217 10.87 -4.89 18.27
N ASP A 218 11.90 -5.19 17.50
CA ASP A 218 12.83 -4.22 16.91
C ASP A 218 12.30 -3.64 15.57
N HIS A 219 11.07 -3.99 15.20
CA HIS A 219 10.44 -3.49 13.99
C HIS A 219 9.75 -2.15 14.24
N SER A 220 9.99 -1.19 13.38
CA SER A 220 9.32 0.10 13.37
C SER A 220 9.01 0.54 11.95
N GLU A 221 7.96 1.31 11.79
CA GLU A 221 7.66 1.98 10.54
C GLU A 221 8.26 3.37 10.53
N LEU A 222 8.70 3.81 9.36
CA LEU A 222 9.18 5.17 9.12
C LEU A 222 8.29 5.82 8.08
N VAL A 223 7.99 7.10 8.28
CA VAL A 223 7.38 7.94 7.24
C VAL A 223 8.30 9.14 7.02
N ALA A 224 8.76 9.31 5.79
CA ALA A 224 9.70 10.38 5.44
C ALA A 224 9.15 11.28 4.34
N LEU A 225 9.39 12.57 4.46
CA LEU A 225 9.06 13.57 3.45
C LEU A 225 10.31 14.04 2.72
N PHE A 226 10.29 13.91 1.40
CA PHE A 226 11.27 14.54 0.51
C PHE A 226 10.57 15.59 -0.34
N THR A 227 11.28 16.71 -0.57
CA THR A 227 10.83 17.78 -1.49
C THR A 227 11.90 18.05 -2.54
N LYS A 228 11.51 18.50 -3.72
CA LYS A 228 12.44 18.95 -4.76
C LYS A 228 13.05 20.32 -4.45
#